data_0cdeed7cfa49b2cc473e931dc4ee1a06
#
_entry.id   0cdeed7cfa49b2cc473e931dc4ee1a06
#
_cell.length_a   1.000
_cell.length_b   1.000
_cell.length_c   1.000
_cell.angle_alpha   90.00
_cell.angle_beta   90.00
_cell.angle_gamma   90.00
#
_symmetry.space_group_name_H-M   'P 1'
#
loop_
_entity.id
_entity.type
_entity.pdbx_description
1 polymer ?
#
loop_
_entity_poly.entity_id
_entity_poly.type
_entity_poly.pdbx_seq_one_letter_code
_entity_poly.pdbx_strand_id
1 'polypeptide(L)'
;MTDTTAPAPTGAHDDKRRRLLRAAGAAALAAPAITLGRKAWSAPPLKKLTFAWNQNAFCLTPIVVAQEHGFFEKNGLKVELINYSGSTDQLLESIATGKADAAVGMIHRWLKPLEAGFDVKIIGSSHGGCVRLLGAKTAGVTTLQALKGKTVGVSDLAAPGKHFFSILLAKNGIDPERDITWRQYPADLLGVAVDKGEIQAIADGDPNLYLLEKRSNGAYAELATNLSGEYARKVCCVIGARGDLVRNDRPAAAALARSIVQATEYTHDNPNEAAKAFAKYSPKINPDDLRKLYATLTYTHHPTNVDLQQEIAFYADDFRRINVLKKSTAPQRFAQQVYANVLG
;
A
#
# COMPACT_ATOMS: atom_id res chain seq x y z
N MET A 1 -85.73 -45.57 -35.85
CA MET A 1 -85.66 -47.03 -35.71
C MET A 1 -84.28 -47.28 -35.10
N THR A 2 -84.20 -47.71 -33.99
CA THR A 2 -84.54 -48.43 -32.81
C THR A 2 -83.41 -48.23 -31.83
N ASP A 3 -83.54 -47.51 -30.76
CA ASP A 3 -83.70 -47.91 -29.38
C ASP A 3 -83.03 -49.22 -28.98
N THR A 4 -82.12 -49.15 -28.07
CA THR A 4 -81.99 -50.10 -26.96
C THR A 4 -81.03 -49.59 -25.88
N THR A 5 -81.66 -49.30 -24.76
CA THR A 5 -81.08 -49.05 -23.43
C THR A 5 -80.52 -50.34 -22.82
N ALA A 6 -79.39 -50.24 -22.10
CA ALA A 6 -79.02 -51.23 -21.11
C ALA A 6 -78.46 -50.52 -19.85
N PRO A 7 -78.69 -51.06 -18.64
CA PRO A 7 -78.62 -50.34 -17.39
C PRO A 7 -77.19 -50.40 -16.76
N ALA A 8 -76.93 -49.41 -15.92
CA ALA A 8 -75.69 -49.27 -15.12
C ALA A 8 -75.68 -50.29 -13.95
N PRO A 9 -74.50 -50.77 -13.55
CA PRO A 9 -74.32 -51.44 -12.27
C PRO A 9 -73.95 -50.45 -11.16
N THR A 10 -74.69 -50.61 -10.11
CA THR A 10 -74.64 -49.86 -8.86
C THR A 10 -73.37 -50.05 -8.08
N GLY A 11 -72.86 -48.94 -7.55
CA GLY A 11 -71.66 -48.87 -6.74
C GLY A 11 -71.75 -49.43 -5.34
N ALA A 12 -70.77 -50.09 -4.95
CA ALA A 12 -70.42 -50.42 -3.55
C ALA A 12 -68.95 -50.35 -3.22
N HIS A 13 -68.14 -49.91 -4.20
CA HIS A 13 -66.65 -49.84 -4.02
C HIS A 13 -66.12 -48.44 -3.77
N ASP A 14 -66.91 -47.38 -3.85
CA ASP A 14 -66.41 -46.00 -3.80
C ASP A 14 -66.35 -45.42 -2.38
N ASP A 15 -67.10 -45.97 -1.44
CA ASP A 15 -67.15 -45.47 -0.06
C ASP A 15 -65.94 -45.86 0.78
N LYS A 16 -65.29 -46.97 0.50
CA LYS A 16 -64.05 -47.38 1.21
C LYS A 16 -62.85 -46.57 0.74
N ARG A 17 -62.81 -46.22 -0.54
CA ARG A 17 -61.72 -45.33 -1.07
C ARG A 17 -61.86 -43.89 -0.57
N ARG A 18 -63.09 -43.39 -0.47
CA ARG A 18 -63.33 -42.03 0.07
C ARG A 18 -63.00 -41.91 1.57
N ARG A 19 -63.26 -43.00 2.35
CA ARG A 19 -62.91 -43.03 3.79
C ARG A 19 -61.41 -43.14 4.00
N LEU A 20 -60.68 -43.88 3.17
CA LEU A 20 -59.17 -43.94 3.24
C LEU A 20 -58.51 -42.65 2.81
N LEU A 21 -59.03 -41.93 1.85
CA LEU A 21 -58.50 -40.62 1.41
C LEU A 21 -58.76 -39.49 2.43
N ARG A 22 -59.91 -39.61 3.19
CA ARG A 22 -60.15 -38.64 4.31
C ARG A 22 -59.32 -38.91 5.56
N ALA A 23 -58.95 -40.15 5.80
CA ALA A 23 -58.06 -40.51 6.91
C ALA A 23 -56.60 -40.14 6.64
N ALA A 24 -56.11 -40.13 5.37
CA ALA A 24 -54.81 -39.72 4.98
C ALA A 24 -54.65 -38.18 4.98
N GLY A 25 -55.71 -37.40 4.79
CA GLY A 25 -55.72 -35.96 4.79
C GLY A 25 -55.64 -35.32 6.20
N ALA A 26 -56.09 -36.06 7.24
CA ALA A 26 -56.07 -35.55 8.62
C ALA A 26 -54.77 -35.81 9.39
N ALA A 27 -53.90 -36.70 8.91
CA ALA A 27 -52.60 -36.97 9.53
C ALA A 27 -51.47 -36.05 9.05
N ALA A 28 -51.69 -35.20 8.04
CA ALA A 28 -50.68 -34.31 7.49
C ALA A 28 -50.59 -32.92 8.19
N LEU A 29 -51.45 -32.63 9.18
CA LEU A 29 -51.50 -31.32 9.87
C LEU A 29 -50.94 -31.31 11.29
N ALA A 30 -50.28 -32.39 11.75
CA ALA A 30 -49.65 -32.46 13.05
C ALA A 30 -48.15 -32.81 12.96
N ALA A 31 -47.44 -32.37 11.92
CA ALA A 31 -46.01 -32.32 11.99
C ALA A 31 -45.63 -31.09 12.87
N PRO A 32 -44.93 -31.26 14.01
CA PRO A 32 -44.39 -30.10 14.69
C PRO A 32 -43.47 -29.39 13.70
N ALA A 33 -43.78 -28.13 13.38
CA ALA A 33 -42.87 -27.24 12.72
C ALA A 33 -41.64 -27.11 13.64
N ILE A 34 -40.69 -28.02 13.51
CA ILE A 34 -39.35 -27.80 13.98
C ILE A 34 -38.83 -26.66 13.10
N THR A 35 -39.13 -25.42 13.51
CA THR A 35 -38.40 -24.27 13.11
C THR A 35 -37.00 -24.53 13.66
N LEU A 36 -36.17 -25.19 12.86
CA LEU A 36 -34.74 -25.05 12.93
C LEU A 36 -34.49 -23.54 12.83
N GLY A 37 -34.48 -22.89 13.97
CA GLY A 37 -33.97 -21.53 14.10
C GLY A 37 -32.58 -21.59 13.50
N ARG A 38 -32.47 -21.25 12.21
CA ARG A 38 -31.22 -20.81 11.65
C ARG A 38 -30.83 -19.66 12.55
N LYS A 39 -30.01 -19.94 13.60
CA LYS A 39 -29.23 -18.88 14.21
C LYS A 39 -28.60 -18.18 13.02
N ALA A 40 -29.14 -17.00 12.70
CA ALA A 40 -28.45 -16.12 11.78
C ALA A 40 -27.08 -15.94 12.43
N TRP A 41 -26.10 -16.60 11.85
CA TRP A 41 -24.71 -16.41 12.24
C TRP A 41 -24.42 -14.99 11.79
N SER A 42 -24.66 -14.03 12.71
CA SER A 42 -24.19 -12.67 12.49
C SER A 42 -22.69 -12.78 12.33
N ALA A 43 -22.18 -12.31 11.20
CA ALA A 43 -20.74 -12.23 10.98
C ALA A 43 -20.11 -11.55 12.22
N PRO A 44 -18.97 -12.03 12.68
CA PRO A 44 -18.30 -11.41 13.81
C PRO A 44 -18.11 -9.90 13.54
N PRO A 45 -18.23 -9.04 14.57
CA PRO A 45 -18.10 -7.61 14.39
C PRO A 45 -16.71 -7.30 13.82
N LEU A 46 -16.66 -6.37 12.86
CA LEU A 46 -15.41 -5.94 12.24
C LEU A 46 -14.48 -5.32 13.30
N LYS A 47 -13.22 -5.70 13.28
CA LYS A 47 -12.19 -5.09 14.11
C LYS A 47 -11.93 -3.66 13.64
N LYS A 48 -12.08 -2.69 14.53
CA LYS A 48 -11.79 -1.27 14.22
C LYS A 48 -10.29 -1.02 14.32
N LEU A 49 -9.73 -0.37 13.32
CA LEU A 49 -8.34 0.11 13.28
C LEU A 49 -8.30 1.51 12.68
N THR A 50 -7.33 2.30 13.11
CA THR A 50 -6.98 3.59 12.51
C THR A 50 -5.72 3.44 11.66
N PHE A 51 -5.74 4.01 10.46
CA PHE A 51 -4.64 3.91 9.51
C PHE A 51 -4.19 5.28 9.03
N ALA A 52 -2.94 5.64 9.32
CA ALA A 52 -2.35 6.89 8.88
C ALA A 52 -1.82 6.77 7.44
N TRP A 53 -2.14 7.75 6.59
CA TRP A 53 -1.70 7.79 5.21
C TRP A 53 -1.49 9.22 4.73
N ASN A 54 -0.91 9.40 3.55
CA ASN A 54 -0.76 10.69 2.90
C ASN A 54 -1.51 10.68 1.56
N GLN A 55 -2.61 11.42 1.48
CA GLN A 55 -3.44 11.51 0.28
C GLN A 55 -2.73 12.12 -0.94
N ASN A 56 -1.62 12.85 -0.74
CA ASN A 56 -0.86 13.43 -1.85
C ASN A 56 0.12 12.43 -2.49
N ALA A 57 0.36 11.28 -1.84
CA ALA A 57 1.27 10.25 -2.32
C ALA A 57 0.51 9.26 -3.21
N PHE A 58 0.61 9.43 -4.53
CA PHE A 58 -0.09 8.57 -5.50
C PHE A 58 0.23 7.08 -5.35
N CYS A 59 1.42 6.76 -4.89
CA CYS A 59 1.86 5.40 -4.65
C CYS A 59 1.08 4.69 -3.54
N LEU A 60 0.34 5.46 -2.71
CA LEU A 60 -0.58 4.93 -1.69
C LEU A 60 -2.01 4.70 -2.23
N THR A 61 -2.24 4.74 -3.54
CA THR A 61 -3.51 4.34 -4.17
C THR A 61 -4.07 3.02 -3.64
N PRO A 62 -3.26 1.97 -3.36
CA PRO A 62 -3.77 0.73 -2.78
C PRO A 62 -4.54 0.90 -1.47
N ILE A 63 -4.26 1.95 -0.68
CA ILE A 63 -4.98 2.21 0.57
C ILE A 63 -6.42 2.66 0.27
N VAL A 64 -6.58 3.55 -0.73
CA VAL A 64 -7.91 3.98 -1.21
C VAL A 64 -8.66 2.81 -1.83
N VAL A 65 -7.99 2.01 -2.65
CA VAL A 65 -8.54 0.80 -3.26
C VAL A 65 -8.99 -0.18 -2.17
N ALA A 66 -8.19 -0.39 -1.12
CA ALA A 66 -8.57 -1.26 0.00
C ALA A 66 -9.86 -0.80 0.68
N GLN A 67 -10.03 0.51 0.83
CA GLN A 67 -11.22 1.12 1.42
C GLN A 67 -12.44 1.03 0.47
N GLU A 68 -12.30 1.48 -0.78
CA GLU A 68 -13.45 1.62 -1.71
C GLU A 68 -13.92 0.28 -2.28
N HIS A 69 -13.02 -0.70 -2.44
CA HIS A 69 -13.35 -2.03 -2.95
C HIS A 69 -13.56 -3.08 -1.84
N GLY A 70 -13.60 -2.62 -0.57
CA GLY A 70 -13.97 -3.44 0.57
C GLY A 70 -12.95 -4.52 0.94
N PHE A 71 -11.65 -4.36 0.62
CA PHE A 71 -10.65 -5.35 1.01
C PHE A 71 -10.44 -5.39 2.53
N PHE A 72 -10.62 -4.26 3.22
CA PHE A 72 -10.57 -4.24 4.68
C PHE A 72 -11.72 -5.05 5.29
N GLU A 73 -12.96 -4.81 4.85
CA GLU A 73 -14.15 -5.51 5.35
C GLU A 73 -14.11 -7.00 5.03
N LYS A 74 -13.66 -7.38 3.83
CA LYS A 74 -13.48 -8.79 3.42
C LYS A 74 -12.49 -9.53 4.34
N ASN A 75 -11.54 -8.82 4.92
CA ASN A 75 -10.59 -9.36 5.88
C ASN A 75 -11.00 -9.12 7.35
N GLY A 76 -12.25 -8.73 7.61
CA GLY A 76 -12.78 -8.56 8.97
C GLY A 76 -12.40 -7.24 9.66
N LEU A 77 -11.96 -6.23 8.90
CA LEU A 77 -11.53 -4.94 9.45
C LEU A 77 -12.51 -3.82 9.07
N LYS A 78 -12.69 -2.87 10.01
CA LYS A 78 -13.23 -1.54 9.75
C LYS A 78 -12.12 -0.52 9.96
N VAL A 79 -11.56 -0.02 8.86
CA VAL A 79 -10.41 0.89 8.91
C VAL A 79 -10.88 2.33 8.75
N GLU A 80 -10.43 3.19 9.67
CA GLU A 80 -10.57 4.63 9.58
C GLU A 80 -9.26 5.23 9.06
N LEU A 81 -9.33 5.94 7.92
CA LEU A 81 -8.18 6.56 7.29
C LEU A 81 -7.95 7.96 7.87
N ILE A 82 -6.77 8.19 8.46
CA ILE A 82 -6.35 9.50 8.97
C ILE A 82 -5.30 10.09 8.03
N ASN A 83 -5.63 11.21 7.40
CA ASN A 83 -4.71 11.87 6.47
C ASN A 83 -3.69 12.74 7.19
N TYR A 84 -2.41 12.46 6.92
CA TYR A 84 -1.28 13.29 7.30
C TYR A 84 -0.62 13.83 6.03
N SER A 85 -0.98 15.03 5.62
CA SER A 85 -0.47 15.65 4.38
C SER A 85 0.94 16.25 4.52
N GLY A 86 1.53 16.16 5.70
CA GLY A 86 2.88 16.64 6.00
C GLY A 86 3.99 15.63 5.67
N SER A 87 5.05 15.65 6.46
CA SER A 87 6.19 14.75 6.26
C SER A 87 5.84 13.29 6.59
N THR A 88 6.58 12.36 5.99
CA THR A 88 6.43 10.92 6.28
C THR A 88 6.82 10.54 7.72
N ASP A 89 7.47 11.43 8.48
CA ASP A 89 7.72 11.26 9.91
C ASP A 89 6.43 11.24 10.70
N GLN A 90 5.49 12.12 10.35
CA GLN A 90 4.19 12.18 11.03
C GLN A 90 3.43 10.85 10.93
N LEU A 91 3.60 10.10 9.84
CA LEU A 91 3.03 8.76 9.70
C LEU A 91 3.60 7.80 10.74
N LEU A 92 4.92 7.77 10.88
CA LEU A 92 5.58 6.89 11.84
C LEU A 92 5.32 7.33 13.30
N GLU A 93 5.37 8.63 13.55
CA GLU A 93 5.06 9.21 14.87
C GLU A 93 3.61 8.93 15.30
N SER A 94 2.66 8.98 14.35
CA SER A 94 1.26 8.66 14.65
C SER A 94 1.08 7.22 15.14
N ILE A 95 1.84 6.28 14.56
CA ILE A 95 1.85 4.89 15.01
C ILE A 95 2.55 4.78 16.37
N ALA A 96 3.74 5.35 16.51
CA ALA A 96 4.55 5.26 17.73
C ALA A 96 3.87 5.89 18.96
N THR A 97 3.04 6.92 18.74
CA THR A 97 2.28 7.60 19.81
C THR A 97 0.87 7.01 20.05
N GLY A 98 0.47 6.00 19.26
CA GLY A 98 -0.84 5.37 19.39
C GLY A 98 -2.00 6.17 18.78
N LYS A 99 -1.73 7.24 18.02
CA LYS A 99 -2.76 8.00 17.28
C LYS A 99 -3.28 7.24 16.06
N ALA A 100 -2.47 6.34 15.52
CA ALA A 100 -2.87 5.38 14.51
C ALA A 100 -2.38 3.99 14.87
N ASP A 101 -3.09 2.96 14.41
CA ASP A 101 -2.70 1.56 14.63
C ASP A 101 -1.65 1.11 13.62
N ALA A 102 -1.68 1.70 12.42
CA ALA A 102 -0.76 1.35 11.34
C ALA A 102 -0.63 2.49 10.31
N ALA A 103 0.36 2.37 9.43
CA ALA A 103 0.56 3.25 8.28
C ALA A 103 1.35 2.53 7.17
N VAL A 104 1.35 3.13 5.97
CA VAL A 104 2.33 2.81 4.93
C VAL A 104 3.31 3.98 4.82
N GLY A 105 4.61 3.66 4.77
CA GLY A 105 5.65 4.68 4.63
C GLY A 105 6.89 4.15 3.95
N MET A 106 7.74 5.08 3.55
CA MET A 106 9.00 4.72 2.88
C MET A 106 10.01 4.17 3.88
N ILE A 107 10.56 3.00 3.58
CA ILE A 107 11.57 2.32 4.41
C ILE A 107 12.75 3.23 4.73
N HIS A 108 13.16 4.06 3.76
CA HIS A 108 14.26 5.01 3.89
C HIS A 108 14.06 6.08 4.98
N ARG A 109 12.81 6.31 5.39
CA ARG A 109 12.49 7.26 6.46
C ARG A 109 12.35 6.57 7.81
N TRP A 110 11.95 5.31 7.81
CA TRP A 110 11.56 4.61 9.01
C TRP A 110 12.72 3.94 9.75
N LEU A 111 13.78 3.52 9.05
CA LEU A 111 14.85 2.74 9.69
C LEU A 111 15.53 3.48 10.84
N LYS A 112 15.73 4.81 10.72
CA LYS A 112 16.40 5.58 11.79
C LYS A 112 15.56 5.69 13.07
N PRO A 113 14.28 6.05 13.03
CA PRO A 113 13.42 6.00 14.21
C PRO A 113 13.26 4.60 14.80
N LEU A 114 13.19 3.55 13.97
CA LEU A 114 13.16 2.18 14.45
C LEU A 114 14.44 1.78 15.19
N GLU A 115 15.62 2.23 14.71
CA GLU A 115 16.89 2.09 15.43
C GLU A 115 16.89 2.84 16.77
N ALA A 116 16.17 3.97 16.84
CA ALA A 116 16.00 4.74 18.06
C ALA A 116 15.01 4.12 19.06
N GLY A 117 14.34 3.02 18.70
CA GLY A 117 13.49 2.24 19.59
C GLY A 117 11.99 2.52 19.49
N PHE A 118 11.52 3.13 18.42
CA PHE A 118 10.06 3.26 18.18
C PHE A 118 9.41 1.87 18.15
N ASP A 119 8.37 1.68 18.96
CA ASP A 119 7.64 0.41 19.06
C ASP A 119 6.67 0.22 17.87
N VAL A 120 7.27 0.15 16.68
CA VAL A 120 6.59 -0.14 15.42
C VAL A 120 7.24 -1.36 14.78
N LYS A 121 6.43 -2.23 14.19
CA LYS A 121 6.90 -3.39 13.43
C LYS A 121 6.54 -3.22 11.95
N ILE A 122 7.48 -3.50 11.08
CA ILE A 122 7.21 -3.70 9.66
C ILE A 122 6.52 -5.05 9.52
N ILE A 123 5.32 -5.08 8.94
CA ILE A 123 4.48 -6.28 8.82
C ILE A 123 4.23 -6.71 7.37
N GLY A 124 4.71 -5.93 6.40
CA GLY A 124 4.53 -6.19 4.98
C GLY A 124 5.13 -5.09 4.13
N SER A 125 4.94 -5.21 2.83
CA SER A 125 5.38 -4.24 1.84
C SER A 125 4.27 -3.91 0.85
N SER A 126 4.37 -2.78 0.17
CA SER A 126 3.39 -2.34 -0.83
C SER A 126 4.01 -2.29 -2.22
N HIS A 127 5.07 -1.53 -2.44
CA HIS A 127 5.67 -1.37 -3.78
C HIS A 127 7.12 -0.87 -3.69
N GLY A 128 7.86 -0.98 -4.82
CA GLY A 128 9.08 -0.23 -5.10
C GLY A 128 8.81 0.92 -6.08
N GLY A 129 9.72 1.88 -6.16
CA GLY A 129 9.60 3.04 -7.03
C GLY A 129 9.11 4.29 -6.30
N CYS A 130 8.77 5.34 -7.06
CA CYS A 130 8.19 6.63 -6.65
C CYS A 130 9.15 7.79 -6.33
N VAL A 131 10.46 7.63 -6.36
CA VAL A 131 11.39 8.77 -6.27
C VAL A 131 12.36 8.80 -7.45
N ARG A 132 12.72 10.01 -7.89
CA ARG A 132 13.57 10.28 -9.05
C ARG A 132 14.67 11.27 -8.71
N LEU A 133 15.78 11.14 -9.44
CA LEU A 133 16.87 12.10 -9.48
C LEU A 133 16.94 12.67 -10.89
N LEU A 134 16.59 13.94 -11.03
CA LEU A 134 16.58 14.66 -12.30
C LEU A 134 17.72 15.65 -12.34
N GLY A 135 18.54 15.62 -13.41
CA GLY A 135 19.59 16.59 -13.66
C GLY A 135 19.16 17.62 -14.70
N ALA A 136 19.45 18.90 -14.47
CA ALA A 136 19.17 19.96 -15.42
C ALA A 136 20.16 19.90 -16.60
N LYS A 137 19.66 19.70 -17.82
CA LYS A 137 20.50 19.64 -19.03
C LYS A 137 21.18 20.97 -19.30
N THR A 138 20.54 22.09 -18.98
CA THR A 138 21.12 23.44 -19.10
C THR A 138 22.33 23.65 -18.20
N ALA A 139 22.42 22.89 -17.10
CA ALA A 139 23.57 22.89 -16.19
C ALA A 139 24.61 21.79 -16.52
N GLY A 140 24.43 21.06 -17.63
CA GLY A 140 25.30 19.95 -18.05
C GLY A 140 25.18 18.71 -17.16
N VAL A 141 24.12 18.58 -16.36
CA VAL A 141 23.94 17.45 -15.43
C VAL A 141 23.12 16.36 -16.13
N THR A 142 23.81 15.49 -16.85
CA THR A 142 23.18 14.38 -17.61
C THR A 142 23.65 13.00 -17.18
N THR A 143 24.55 12.92 -16.20
CA THR A 143 25.05 11.68 -15.58
C THR A 143 25.20 11.85 -14.07
N LEU A 144 25.29 10.75 -13.31
CA LEU A 144 25.57 10.82 -11.87
C LEU A 144 26.91 11.52 -11.58
N GLN A 145 27.94 11.27 -12.39
CA GLN A 145 29.26 11.88 -12.18
C GLN A 145 29.26 13.40 -12.36
N ALA A 146 28.36 13.93 -13.20
CA ALA A 146 28.19 15.37 -13.40
C ALA A 146 27.62 16.10 -12.18
N LEU A 147 27.14 15.37 -11.18
CA LEU A 147 26.63 15.94 -9.92
C LEU A 147 27.75 16.40 -8.98
N LYS A 148 28.98 15.95 -9.15
CA LYS A 148 30.11 16.39 -8.27
C LYS A 148 30.24 17.91 -8.29
N GLY A 149 30.26 18.50 -7.09
CA GLY A 149 30.33 19.95 -6.88
C GLY A 149 29.03 20.70 -7.19
N LYS A 150 27.89 19.98 -7.42
CA LYS A 150 26.61 20.60 -7.73
C LYS A 150 25.70 20.68 -6.51
N THR A 151 24.71 21.57 -6.63
CA THR A 151 23.61 21.68 -5.66
C THR A 151 22.40 20.85 -6.13
N VAL A 152 21.93 19.97 -5.26
CA VAL A 152 20.74 19.14 -5.48
C VAL A 152 19.61 19.63 -4.58
N GLY A 153 18.48 20.00 -5.19
CA GLY A 153 17.27 20.41 -4.48
C GLY A 153 16.46 19.21 -4.00
N VAL A 154 15.92 19.34 -2.80
CA VAL A 154 15.01 18.37 -2.17
C VAL A 154 13.84 19.11 -1.52
N SER A 155 12.69 18.45 -1.38
CA SER A 155 11.55 19.05 -0.67
C SER A 155 11.73 19.04 0.86
N ASP A 156 12.55 18.15 1.38
CA ASP A 156 12.90 18.03 2.80
C ASP A 156 14.31 17.41 2.92
N LEU A 157 15.18 18.00 3.74
CA LEU A 157 16.55 17.49 3.96
C LEU A 157 16.60 16.10 4.61
N ALA A 158 15.52 15.69 5.24
CA ALA A 158 15.36 14.33 5.75
C ALA A 158 14.45 13.47 4.82
N ALA A 159 14.16 13.93 3.58
CA ALA A 159 13.33 13.19 2.64
C ALA A 159 13.93 11.82 2.29
N PRO A 160 13.06 10.81 2.07
CA PRO A 160 13.50 9.49 1.61
C PRO A 160 14.32 9.54 0.32
N GLY A 161 13.99 10.46 -0.60
CA GLY A 161 14.72 10.68 -1.84
C GLY A 161 16.17 11.09 -1.58
N LYS A 162 16.41 12.06 -0.67
CA LYS A 162 17.78 12.43 -0.29
C LYS A 162 18.56 11.23 0.26
N HIS A 163 17.96 10.47 1.18
CA HIS A 163 18.63 9.30 1.76
C HIS A 163 18.97 8.26 0.70
N PHE A 164 17.98 7.90 -0.15
CA PHE A 164 18.20 6.91 -1.20
C PHE A 164 19.30 7.35 -2.18
N PHE A 165 19.21 8.58 -2.69
CA PHE A 165 20.22 9.06 -3.65
C PHE A 165 21.58 9.32 -3.01
N SER A 166 21.65 9.65 -1.72
CA SER A 166 22.94 9.65 -0.99
C SER A 166 23.60 8.27 -0.99
N ILE A 167 22.81 7.19 -0.79
CA ILE A 167 23.31 5.81 -0.89
C ILE A 167 23.80 5.52 -2.31
N LEU A 168 22.98 5.83 -3.32
CA LEU A 168 23.31 5.57 -4.72
C LEU A 168 24.59 6.32 -5.15
N LEU A 169 24.73 7.58 -4.74
CA LEU A 169 25.91 8.40 -5.01
C LEU A 169 27.15 7.79 -4.34
N ALA A 170 27.06 7.42 -3.06
CA ALA A 170 28.18 6.81 -2.34
C ALA A 170 28.65 5.50 -3.00
N LYS A 171 27.72 4.65 -3.47
CA LYS A 171 28.04 3.43 -4.22
C LYS A 171 28.68 3.70 -5.59
N ASN A 172 28.46 4.90 -6.15
CA ASN A 172 29.08 5.34 -7.41
C ASN A 172 30.33 6.21 -7.21
N GLY A 173 30.94 6.21 -6.02
CA GLY A 173 32.17 6.93 -5.73
C GLY A 173 32.03 8.47 -5.63
N ILE A 174 30.80 8.92 -5.32
CA ILE A 174 30.47 10.32 -5.07
C ILE A 174 30.11 10.44 -3.59
N ASP A 175 30.88 11.23 -2.82
CA ASP A 175 30.57 11.44 -1.41
C ASP A 175 29.38 12.40 -1.26
N PRO A 176 28.23 11.92 -0.75
CA PRO A 176 27.02 12.74 -0.71
C PRO A 176 27.10 13.93 0.26
N GLU A 177 28.07 13.96 1.17
CA GLU A 177 28.25 15.06 2.14
C GLU A 177 29.32 16.05 1.70
N ARG A 178 30.33 15.62 0.91
CA ARG A 178 31.42 16.48 0.46
C ARG A 178 31.25 16.94 -0.97
N ASP A 179 30.77 16.05 -1.85
CA ASP A 179 30.74 16.32 -3.28
C ASP A 179 29.37 16.92 -3.70
N ILE A 180 28.36 16.91 -2.83
CA ILE A 180 26.99 17.40 -3.12
C ILE A 180 26.57 18.46 -2.09
N THR A 181 26.02 19.56 -2.56
CA THR A 181 25.30 20.52 -1.71
C THR A 181 23.82 20.23 -1.75
N TRP A 182 23.27 19.76 -0.64
CA TRP A 182 21.82 19.53 -0.54
C TRP A 182 21.13 20.83 -0.09
N ARG A 183 20.06 21.24 -0.82
CA ARG A 183 19.29 22.45 -0.48
C ARG A 183 17.80 22.16 -0.50
N GLN A 184 17.11 22.62 0.55
CA GLN A 184 15.68 22.44 0.68
C GLN A 184 14.89 23.57 0.04
N TYR A 185 13.84 23.21 -0.72
CA TYR A 185 12.84 24.11 -1.29
C TYR A 185 11.45 23.50 -1.15
N PRO A 186 10.37 24.28 -1.07
CA PRO A 186 9.03 23.74 -1.28
C PRO A 186 8.96 22.94 -2.59
N ALA A 187 8.28 21.78 -2.57
CA ALA A 187 8.29 20.84 -3.69
C ALA A 187 7.84 21.48 -5.03
N ASP A 188 6.88 22.41 -4.98
CA ASP A 188 6.36 23.16 -6.13
C ASP A 188 7.34 24.22 -6.67
N LEU A 189 8.33 24.62 -5.88
CA LEU A 189 9.35 25.61 -6.24
C LEU A 189 10.67 24.98 -6.72
N LEU A 190 10.85 23.66 -6.67
CA LEU A 190 12.07 22.99 -7.11
C LEU A 190 12.42 23.29 -8.57
N GLY A 191 11.43 23.27 -9.47
CA GLY A 191 11.63 23.64 -10.87
C GLY A 191 12.06 25.11 -11.05
N VAL A 192 11.46 26.01 -10.28
CA VAL A 192 11.82 27.45 -10.30
C VAL A 192 13.24 27.67 -9.82
N ALA A 193 13.69 26.91 -8.81
CA ALA A 193 15.07 26.99 -8.32
C ALA A 193 16.09 26.52 -9.37
N VAL A 194 15.72 25.51 -10.19
CA VAL A 194 16.53 25.12 -11.36
C VAL A 194 16.57 26.23 -12.41
N ASP A 195 15.43 26.81 -12.75
CA ASP A 195 15.36 27.88 -13.77
C ASP A 195 16.18 29.11 -13.38
N LYS A 196 16.30 29.38 -12.07
CA LYS A 196 17.14 30.46 -11.52
C LYS A 196 18.62 30.07 -11.40
N GLY A 197 19.00 28.81 -11.68
CA GLY A 197 20.35 28.31 -11.51
C GLY A 197 20.78 28.09 -10.05
N GLU A 198 19.86 28.17 -9.08
CA GLU A 198 20.14 27.99 -7.66
C GLU A 198 20.45 26.53 -7.31
N ILE A 199 19.89 25.60 -8.07
CA ILE A 199 20.14 24.15 -8.01
C ILE A 199 20.34 23.59 -9.42
N GLN A 200 21.10 22.51 -9.57
CA GLN A 200 21.42 21.89 -10.86
C GLN A 200 20.79 20.50 -11.03
N ALA A 201 20.21 19.97 -9.96
CA ALA A 201 19.47 18.70 -9.98
C ALA A 201 18.39 18.70 -8.91
N ILE A 202 17.44 17.77 -9.03
CA ILE A 202 16.34 17.60 -8.08
C ILE A 202 16.25 16.12 -7.69
N ALA A 203 16.16 15.86 -6.38
CA ALA A 203 15.90 14.52 -5.83
C ALA A 203 14.60 14.55 -5.02
N ASP A 204 13.49 14.10 -5.61
CA ASP A 204 12.18 14.15 -4.96
C ASP A 204 11.25 13.04 -5.46
N GLY A 205 10.02 13.04 -4.99
CA GLY A 205 8.99 12.06 -5.29
C GLY A 205 8.06 12.44 -6.43
N ASP A 206 7.48 11.42 -7.04
CA ASP A 206 6.32 11.56 -7.91
C ASP A 206 5.04 11.79 -7.05
N PRO A 207 4.03 12.48 -7.57
CA PRO A 207 3.87 12.90 -8.96
C PRO A 207 4.57 14.23 -9.30
N ASN A 208 5.22 14.90 -8.34
CA ASN A 208 5.78 16.24 -8.55
C ASN A 208 6.83 16.25 -9.66
N LEU A 209 7.77 15.29 -9.64
CA LEU A 209 8.83 15.24 -10.64
C LEU A 209 8.34 14.78 -12.00
N TYR A 210 7.40 13.83 -12.05
CA TYR A 210 6.74 13.45 -13.29
C TYR A 210 6.05 14.64 -13.96
N LEU A 211 5.28 15.43 -13.19
CA LEU A 211 4.59 16.61 -13.69
C LEU A 211 5.57 17.73 -14.09
N LEU A 212 6.68 17.88 -13.37
CA LEU A 212 7.75 18.82 -13.73
C LEU A 212 8.38 18.40 -15.07
N GLU A 213 8.76 17.15 -15.22
CA GLU A 213 9.35 16.60 -16.44
C GLU A 213 8.42 16.77 -17.65
N LYS A 214 7.14 16.42 -17.47
CA LYS A 214 6.11 16.55 -18.51
C LYS A 214 5.95 17.98 -19.04
N ARG A 215 6.02 19.01 -18.15
CA ARG A 215 5.88 20.43 -18.54
C ARG A 215 7.16 21.10 -18.99
N SER A 216 8.31 20.45 -18.79
CA SER A 216 9.64 21.04 -19.02
C SER A 216 10.16 20.89 -20.44
N ASN A 217 9.41 20.27 -21.37
CA ASN A 217 9.82 20.02 -22.75
C ASN A 217 11.22 19.35 -22.86
N GLY A 218 11.52 18.41 -21.97
CA GLY A 218 12.76 17.66 -21.99
C GLY A 218 13.98 18.41 -21.41
N ALA A 219 13.78 19.42 -20.58
CA ALA A 219 14.85 20.18 -19.92
C ALA A 219 15.66 19.33 -18.92
N TYR A 220 15.11 18.21 -18.47
CA TYR A 220 15.75 17.32 -17.50
C TYR A 220 16.27 16.02 -18.15
N ALA A 221 17.27 15.44 -17.53
CA ALA A 221 17.71 14.07 -17.72
C ALA A 221 17.37 13.28 -16.44
N GLU A 222 16.63 12.18 -16.54
CA GLU A 222 16.50 11.24 -15.43
C GLU A 222 17.82 10.52 -15.22
N LEU A 223 18.48 10.79 -14.11
CA LEU A 223 19.78 10.21 -13.76
C LEU A 223 19.64 8.87 -13.08
N ALA A 224 18.60 8.72 -12.27
CA ALA A 224 18.27 7.51 -11.54
C ALA A 224 16.86 7.57 -10.94
N THR A 225 16.31 6.41 -10.64
CA THR A 225 15.15 6.23 -9.78
C THR A 225 15.51 5.31 -8.61
N ASN A 226 14.64 5.18 -7.63
CA ASN A 226 14.84 4.18 -6.57
C ASN A 226 14.53 2.73 -7.01
N LEU A 227 14.51 2.50 -8.32
CA LEU A 227 14.55 1.17 -8.95
C LEU A 227 15.81 1.00 -9.81
N SER A 228 16.80 1.90 -9.73
CA SER A 228 18.01 1.80 -10.51
C SER A 228 18.97 0.73 -9.97
N GLY A 229 19.61 -0.03 -10.90
CA GLY A 229 20.63 -1.01 -10.56
C GLY A 229 20.12 -2.13 -9.65
N GLU A 230 20.80 -2.38 -8.55
CA GLU A 230 20.47 -3.45 -7.60
C GLU A 230 19.13 -3.24 -6.86
N TYR A 231 18.55 -2.05 -6.98
CA TYR A 231 17.27 -1.69 -6.37
C TYR A 231 16.06 -2.00 -7.27
N ALA A 232 16.27 -2.47 -8.50
CA ALA A 232 15.19 -2.71 -9.48
C ALA A 232 14.04 -3.58 -8.96
N ARG A 233 14.32 -4.44 -7.99
CA ARG A 233 13.33 -5.32 -7.34
C ARG A 233 13.40 -5.18 -5.82
N LYS A 234 13.50 -3.96 -5.33
CA LYS A 234 13.50 -3.68 -3.89
C LYS A 234 12.26 -2.90 -3.51
N VAL A 235 11.76 -3.15 -2.32
CA VAL A 235 10.61 -2.40 -1.78
C VAL A 235 11.03 -0.96 -1.44
N CYS A 236 10.10 -0.05 -1.67
CA CYS A 236 10.23 1.35 -1.23
C CYS A 236 9.33 1.61 -0.03
N CYS A 237 8.04 1.27 -0.17
CA CYS A 237 7.04 1.48 0.85
C CYS A 237 6.72 0.19 1.60
N VAL A 238 6.76 0.27 2.91
CA VAL A 238 6.48 -0.82 3.84
C VAL A 238 5.24 -0.51 4.68
N ILE A 239 4.55 -1.56 5.10
CA ILE A 239 3.40 -1.49 5.99
C ILE A 239 3.94 -1.61 7.42
N GLY A 240 3.69 -0.63 8.26
CA GLY A 240 4.03 -0.66 9.66
C GLY A 240 2.79 -0.70 10.55
N ALA A 241 2.90 -1.39 11.66
CA ALA A 241 1.87 -1.44 12.69
C ALA A 241 2.49 -1.23 14.08
N ARG A 242 1.69 -0.73 15.03
CA ARG A 242 2.15 -0.63 16.42
C ARG A 242 2.62 -1.98 16.94
N GLY A 243 3.67 -1.98 17.74
CA GLY A 243 4.21 -3.20 18.30
C GLY A 243 3.21 -3.93 19.21
N ASP A 244 2.38 -3.19 19.95
CA ASP A 244 1.33 -3.77 20.80
C ASP A 244 0.20 -4.42 19.98
N LEU A 245 -0.21 -3.86 18.84
CA LEU A 245 -1.16 -4.50 17.93
C LEU A 245 -0.61 -5.86 17.46
N VAL A 246 0.66 -5.88 17.06
CA VAL A 246 1.31 -7.12 16.58
C VAL A 246 1.44 -8.17 17.68
N ARG A 247 1.71 -7.75 18.94
CA ARG A 247 1.84 -8.66 20.08
C ARG A 247 0.50 -9.19 20.59
N ASN A 248 -0.53 -8.32 20.63
CA ASN A 248 -1.79 -8.62 21.30
C ASN A 248 -2.91 -9.03 20.35
N ASP A 249 -2.83 -8.65 19.06
CA ASP A 249 -3.83 -8.97 18.03
C ASP A 249 -3.18 -9.24 16.67
N ARG A 250 -2.31 -10.25 16.65
CA ARG A 250 -1.62 -10.68 15.44
C ARG A 250 -2.57 -11.00 14.26
N PRO A 251 -3.78 -11.59 14.48
CA PRO A 251 -4.74 -11.79 13.40
C PRO A 251 -5.18 -10.48 12.74
N ALA A 252 -5.42 -9.41 13.51
CA ALA A 252 -5.78 -8.09 12.96
C ALA A 252 -4.61 -7.47 12.17
N ALA A 253 -3.37 -7.58 12.65
CA ALA A 253 -2.19 -7.14 11.92
C ALA A 253 -2.02 -7.92 10.60
N ALA A 254 -2.26 -9.24 10.60
CA ALA A 254 -2.24 -10.08 9.41
C ALA A 254 -3.33 -9.71 8.41
N ALA A 255 -4.56 -9.48 8.90
CA ALA A 255 -5.68 -9.05 8.08
C ALA A 255 -5.40 -7.72 7.39
N LEU A 256 -4.79 -6.76 8.12
CA LEU A 256 -4.40 -5.46 7.57
C LEU A 256 -3.35 -5.62 6.46
N ALA A 257 -2.27 -6.34 6.71
CA ALA A 257 -1.22 -6.58 5.72
C ALA A 257 -1.79 -7.25 4.46
N ARG A 258 -2.62 -8.29 4.63
CA ARG A 258 -3.29 -9.00 3.53
C ARG A 258 -4.20 -8.08 2.72
N SER A 259 -4.99 -7.23 3.38
CA SER A 259 -5.89 -6.28 2.70
C SER A 259 -5.12 -5.33 1.78
N ILE A 260 -3.98 -4.81 2.26
CA ILE A 260 -3.16 -3.88 1.49
C ILE A 260 -2.48 -4.60 0.32
N VAL A 261 -1.94 -5.81 0.52
CA VAL A 261 -1.34 -6.62 -0.56
C VAL A 261 -2.39 -6.90 -1.65
N GLN A 262 -3.58 -7.39 -1.28
CA GLN A 262 -4.67 -7.63 -2.22
C GLN A 262 -5.09 -6.37 -3.00
N ALA A 263 -5.15 -5.23 -2.32
CA ALA A 263 -5.46 -3.95 -2.96
C ALA A 263 -4.33 -3.47 -3.88
N THR A 264 -3.08 -3.80 -3.56
CA THR A 264 -1.93 -3.47 -4.40
C THR A 264 -1.94 -4.30 -5.70
N GLU A 265 -2.22 -5.61 -5.60
CA GLU A 265 -2.43 -6.49 -6.75
C GLU A 265 -3.60 -6.00 -7.61
N TYR A 266 -4.73 -5.67 -6.97
CA TYR A 266 -5.88 -5.10 -7.67
C TYR A 266 -5.55 -3.79 -8.41
N THR A 267 -4.75 -2.91 -7.79
CA THR A 267 -4.31 -1.65 -8.40
C THR A 267 -3.47 -1.89 -9.65
N HIS A 268 -2.60 -2.91 -9.62
CA HIS A 268 -1.82 -3.34 -10.77
C HIS A 268 -2.72 -3.85 -11.90
N ASP A 269 -3.64 -4.75 -11.58
CA ASP A 269 -4.51 -5.43 -12.56
C ASP A 269 -5.61 -4.51 -13.11
N ASN A 270 -6.03 -3.50 -12.32
CA ASN A 270 -7.14 -2.59 -12.64
C ASN A 270 -6.72 -1.11 -12.55
N PRO A 271 -5.68 -0.67 -13.28
CA PRO A 271 -5.10 0.67 -13.11
C PRO A 271 -6.07 1.80 -13.45
N ASN A 272 -7.06 1.56 -14.32
CA ASN A 272 -8.10 2.53 -14.65
C ASN A 272 -9.02 2.81 -13.46
N GLU A 273 -9.48 1.76 -12.80
CA GLU A 273 -10.38 1.89 -11.64
C GLU A 273 -9.62 2.46 -10.44
N ALA A 274 -8.40 2.02 -10.22
CA ALA A 274 -7.52 2.54 -9.18
C ALA A 274 -7.24 4.05 -9.39
N ALA A 275 -6.98 4.48 -10.64
CA ALA A 275 -6.76 5.89 -10.95
C ALA A 275 -8.01 6.74 -10.73
N LYS A 276 -9.19 6.27 -11.08
CA LYS A 276 -10.47 6.95 -10.78
C LYS A 276 -10.70 7.09 -9.28
N ALA A 277 -10.46 6.01 -8.53
CA ALA A 277 -10.59 6.01 -7.08
C ALA A 277 -9.67 7.06 -6.43
N PHE A 278 -8.39 7.08 -6.82
CA PHE A 278 -7.40 7.99 -6.23
C PHE A 278 -7.55 9.45 -6.70
N ALA A 279 -8.07 9.72 -7.90
CA ALA A 279 -8.21 11.07 -8.45
C ALA A 279 -9.01 12.03 -7.53
N LYS A 280 -9.92 11.50 -6.72
CA LYS A 280 -10.67 12.26 -5.72
C LYS A 280 -9.77 12.92 -4.65
N TYR A 281 -8.64 12.30 -4.36
CA TYR A 281 -7.71 12.74 -3.32
C TYR A 281 -6.57 13.58 -3.87
N SER A 282 -6.27 13.48 -5.17
CA SER A 282 -5.17 14.19 -5.80
C SER A 282 -5.62 14.95 -7.07
N PRO A 283 -6.34 16.07 -6.93
CA PRO A 283 -6.89 16.81 -8.08
C PRO A 283 -5.83 17.44 -9.00
N LYS A 284 -4.57 17.46 -8.58
CA LYS A 284 -3.45 18.01 -9.37
C LYS A 284 -2.96 17.07 -10.48
N ILE A 285 -3.36 15.79 -10.45
CA ILE A 285 -2.96 14.80 -11.44
C ILE A 285 -4.20 14.11 -12.01
N ASN A 286 -4.27 14.02 -13.34
CA ASN A 286 -5.38 13.36 -14.00
C ASN A 286 -5.23 11.81 -13.98
N PRO A 287 -6.33 11.05 -14.19
CA PRO A 287 -6.27 9.59 -14.17
C PRO A 287 -5.33 8.96 -15.18
N ASP A 288 -5.13 9.58 -16.36
CA ASP A 288 -4.22 9.05 -17.39
C ASP A 288 -2.76 9.14 -16.97
N ASP A 289 -2.38 10.22 -16.32
CA ASP A 289 -1.03 10.39 -15.75
C ASP A 289 -0.82 9.45 -14.54
N LEU A 290 -1.85 9.26 -13.71
CA LEU A 290 -1.80 8.26 -12.63
C LEU A 290 -1.52 6.85 -13.17
N ARG A 291 -2.22 6.42 -14.23
CA ARG A 291 -1.97 5.11 -14.87
C ARG A 291 -0.54 4.96 -15.34
N LYS A 292 0.03 6.00 -15.97
CA LYS A 292 1.43 5.99 -16.42
C LYS A 292 2.38 5.85 -15.25
N LEU A 293 2.10 6.53 -14.15
CA LEU A 293 2.89 6.44 -12.93
C LEU A 293 2.79 5.05 -12.28
N TYR A 294 1.60 4.43 -12.25
CA TYR A 294 1.47 3.07 -11.71
C TYR A 294 2.33 2.06 -12.47
N ALA A 295 2.48 2.22 -13.78
CA ALA A 295 3.33 1.37 -14.59
C ALA A 295 4.83 1.49 -14.25
N THR A 296 5.24 2.55 -13.54
CA THR A 296 6.63 2.73 -13.07
C THR A 296 6.90 2.11 -11.69
N LEU A 297 5.86 1.58 -11.02
CA LEU A 297 5.96 0.99 -9.70
C LEU A 297 5.97 -0.55 -9.75
N THR A 298 6.64 -1.17 -8.80
CA THR A 298 6.67 -2.64 -8.70
C THR A 298 5.56 -3.18 -7.81
N TYR A 299 4.29 -2.91 -8.16
CA TYR A 299 3.12 -3.35 -7.37
C TYR A 299 2.96 -4.88 -7.28
N THR A 300 3.64 -5.66 -8.11
CA THR A 300 3.64 -7.13 -8.07
C THR A 300 4.76 -7.72 -7.22
N HIS A 301 5.62 -6.88 -6.63
CA HIS A 301 6.70 -7.32 -5.76
C HIS A 301 6.33 -7.13 -4.30
N HIS A 302 5.90 -8.21 -3.66
CA HIS A 302 5.48 -8.24 -2.26
C HIS A 302 6.32 -9.25 -1.47
N PRO A 303 7.60 -8.97 -1.20
CA PRO A 303 8.39 -9.86 -0.38
C PRO A 303 7.76 -10.00 1.01
N THR A 304 7.75 -11.23 1.50
CA THR A 304 7.28 -11.61 2.83
C THR A 304 8.33 -12.47 3.51
N ASN A 305 8.09 -12.82 4.76
CA ASN A 305 8.96 -13.74 5.50
C ASN A 305 10.44 -13.33 5.47
N VAL A 306 11.31 -14.27 5.18
CA VAL A 306 12.76 -14.06 5.12
C VAL A 306 13.17 -13.05 4.05
N ASP A 307 12.45 -12.97 2.93
CA ASP A 307 12.80 -12.09 1.83
C ASP A 307 12.63 -10.61 2.22
N LEU A 308 11.52 -10.23 2.85
CA LEU A 308 11.33 -8.86 3.35
C LEU A 308 12.35 -8.53 4.45
N GLN A 309 12.62 -9.49 5.35
CA GLN A 309 13.63 -9.30 6.38
C GLN A 309 15.04 -9.09 5.79
N GLN A 310 15.37 -9.80 4.72
CA GLN A 310 16.64 -9.60 4.00
C GLN A 310 16.70 -8.24 3.32
N GLU A 311 15.60 -7.75 2.73
CA GLU A 311 15.55 -6.40 2.16
C GLU A 311 15.70 -5.30 3.22
N ILE A 312 15.09 -5.46 4.40
CA ILE A 312 15.30 -4.55 5.53
C ILE A 312 16.78 -4.54 5.95
N ALA A 313 17.41 -5.73 6.03
CA ALA A 313 18.83 -5.83 6.36
C ALA A 313 19.73 -5.17 5.29
N PHE A 314 19.40 -5.35 4.01
CA PHE A 314 20.09 -4.71 2.89
C PHE A 314 20.05 -3.19 3.02
N TYR A 315 18.87 -2.60 3.22
CA TYR A 315 18.76 -1.14 3.44
C TYR A 315 19.46 -0.68 4.73
N ALA A 316 19.42 -1.47 5.79
CA ALA A 316 20.13 -1.13 7.03
C ALA A 316 21.65 -1.06 6.80
N ASP A 317 22.24 -1.94 5.98
CA ASP A 317 23.66 -1.85 5.61
C ASP A 317 23.95 -0.59 4.79
N ASP A 318 23.11 -0.29 3.82
CA ASP A 318 23.23 0.92 3.01
C ASP A 318 23.18 2.20 3.86
N PHE A 319 22.25 2.26 4.83
CA PHE A 319 22.11 3.40 5.74
C PHE A 319 23.32 3.56 6.69
N ARG A 320 24.00 2.47 7.02
CA ARG A 320 25.28 2.54 7.75
C ARG A 320 26.39 3.15 6.90
N ARG A 321 26.41 2.89 5.58
CA ARG A 321 27.40 3.46 4.64
C ARG A 321 27.34 4.97 4.59
N ILE A 322 26.16 5.56 4.66
CA ILE A 322 25.94 7.02 4.66
C ILE A 322 25.77 7.59 6.07
N ASN A 323 26.15 6.86 7.12
CA ASN A 323 26.13 7.26 8.54
C ASN A 323 24.75 7.67 9.09
N VAL A 324 23.64 7.25 8.46
CA VAL A 324 22.29 7.46 8.97
C VAL A 324 21.99 6.48 10.11
N LEU A 325 22.31 5.20 9.95
CA LEU A 325 22.32 4.24 11.04
C LEU A 325 23.72 4.18 11.68
N LYS A 326 23.78 3.81 12.95
CA LYS A 326 25.01 3.64 13.69
C LYS A 326 25.88 2.56 13.04
N LYS A 327 27.19 2.75 13.00
CA LYS A 327 28.12 1.72 12.49
C LYS A 327 28.08 0.42 13.28
N SER A 328 27.69 0.48 14.56
CA SER A 328 27.52 -0.68 15.43
C SER A 328 26.23 -1.47 15.19
N THR A 329 25.26 -0.92 14.42
CA THR A 329 24.01 -1.62 14.12
C THR A 329 24.27 -2.81 13.21
N ALA A 330 24.02 -4.03 13.71
CA ALA A 330 24.13 -5.23 12.91
C ALA A 330 22.88 -5.38 12.01
N PRO A 331 22.98 -5.31 10.67
CA PRO A 331 21.81 -5.22 9.77
C PRO A 331 20.83 -6.38 9.93
N GLN A 332 21.32 -7.60 10.01
CA GLN A 332 20.47 -8.80 10.13
C GLN A 332 19.71 -8.83 11.46
N ARG A 333 20.41 -8.53 12.56
CA ARG A 333 19.79 -8.46 13.88
C ARG A 333 18.76 -7.33 13.96
N PHE A 334 19.11 -6.17 13.40
CA PHE A 334 18.20 -5.05 13.33
C PHE A 334 16.92 -5.41 12.53
N ALA A 335 17.07 -6.03 11.36
CA ALA A 335 15.93 -6.48 10.55
C ALA A 335 15.04 -7.46 11.31
N GLN A 336 15.62 -8.43 12.06
CA GLN A 336 14.88 -9.34 12.93
C GLN A 336 14.09 -8.62 14.03
N GLN A 337 14.65 -7.53 14.57
CA GLN A 337 14.02 -6.76 15.64
C GLN A 337 12.83 -5.94 15.14
N VAL A 338 12.93 -5.36 13.94
CA VAL A 338 11.91 -4.42 13.42
C VAL A 338 10.87 -5.09 12.53
N TYR A 339 11.12 -6.29 12.02
CA TYR A 339 10.18 -7.04 11.21
C TYR A 339 9.33 -7.99 12.06
N ALA A 340 8.06 -8.15 11.70
CA ALA A 340 7.17 -9.16 12.24
C ALA A 340 6.47 -9.90 11.08
N ASN A 341 6.78 -11.19 10.92
CA ASN A 341 6.12 -12.03 9.93
C ASN A 341 4.69 -12.35 10.39
N VAL A 342 3.70 -11.56 9.98
CA VAL A 342 2.30 -11.75 10.35
C VAL A 342 1.51 -12.59 9.35
N LEU A 343 2.03 -12.77 8.13
CA LEU A 343 1.33 -13.50 7.06
C LEU A 343 1.60 -15.00 7.05
N GLY A 344 2.52 -15.49 7.88
CA GLY A 344 2.83 -16.91 8.03
C GLY A 344 4.06 -17.32 7.25
#